data_03bee85c7737fcf6f33e45845d820f20
#
_entry.id   03bee85c7737fcf6f33e45845d820f20
#
_cell.length_a   1.000
_cell.length_b   1.000
_cell.length_c   1.000
_cell.angle_alpha   90.00
_cell.angle_beta   90.00
_cell.angle_gamma   90.00
#
_symmetry.space_group_name_H-M   'P 1'
#
loop_
_entity.id
_entity.type
_entity.pdbx_description
1 polymer ?
#
loop_
_entity_poly.entity_id
_entity_poly.type
_entity_poly.pdbx_seq_one_letter_code
_entity_poly.pdbx_strand_id
1 'polypeptide(L)'
;EEAYLHLRKIKTFNGKLAWEPSLTEDEPEKLLGRTVFVTKYLNSEYGNTPILYGDFSYYWIGDRGKRHIKRLSERYADRGLVGYQASQRVDAKLVLPEAIKSIKVKSNENQSQSE
;
A
#
# COMPACT_ATOMS: atom_id res chain seq x y z
N GLU A 1 -0.18 -6.85 -7.96
CA GLU A 1 -0.62 -6.77 -9.38
C GLU A 1 -1.84 -7.65 -9.67
N GLU A 2 -1.88 -8.92 -9.23
CA GLU A 2 -3.01 -9.82 -9.50
C GLU A 2 -4.36 -9.30 -8.96
N ALA A 3 -4.40 -8.84 -7.72
CA ALA A 3 -5.62 -8.30 -7.13
C ALA A 3 -6.18 -7.11 -7.93
N TYR A 4 -5.31 -6.26 -8.46
CA TYR A 4 -5.67 -5.14 -9.32
C TYR A 4 -6.33 -5.62 -10.63
N LEU A 5 -5.76 -6.64 -11.28
CA LEU A 5 -6.34 -7.22 -12.51
C LEU A 5 -7.71 -7.86 -12.28
N HIS A 6 -7.91 -8.50 -11.13
CA HIS A 6 -9.21 -9.04 -10.74
C HIS A 6 -10.25 -7.95 -10.52
N LEU A 7 -9.89 -6.86 -9.85
CA LEU A 7 -10.79 -5.72 -9.63
C LEU A 7 -11.25 -5.06 -10.93
N ARG A 8 -10.37 -4.95 -11.92
CA ARG A 8 -10.71 -4.37 -13.25
C ARG A 8 -11.76 -5.18 -14.03
N LYS A 9 -11.89 -6.47 -13.76
CA LYS A 9 -12.84 -7.37 -14.43
C LYS A 9 -14.23 -7.37 -13.78
N ILE A 10 -14.41 -6.75 -12.61
CA ILE A 10 -15.68 -6.73 -11.90
C ILE A 10 -16.73 -5.95 -12.70
N LYS A 11 -17.88 -6.58 -12.94
CA LYS A 11 -19.03 -5.95 -13.55
C LYS A 11 -20.11 -5.70 -12.51
N THR A 12 -20.79 -4.59 -12.65
CA THR A 12 -22.01 -4.28 -11.89
C THR A 12 -23.17 -5.16 -12.36
N PHE A 13 -24.26 -5.19 -11.58
CA PHE A 13 -25.48 -5.94 -11.91
C PHE A 13 -26.03 -5.60 -13.31
N ASN A 14 -25.82 -4.38 -13.80
CA ASN A 14 -26.24 -3.92 -15.12
C ASN A 14 -25.22 -4.24 -16.24
N GLY A 15 -24.21 -5.05 -15.97
CA GLY A 15 -23.19 -5.45 -16.94
C GLY A 15 -22.10 -4.39 -17.24
N LYS A 16 -22.18 -3.20 -16.64
CA LYS A 16 -21.12 -2.19 -16.74
C LYS A 16 -19.91 -2.60 -15.91
N LEU A 17 -18.72 -2.24 -16.36
CA LEU A 17 -17.50 -2.37 -15.55
C LEU A 17 -17.64 -1.47 -14.32
N ALA A 18 -17.32 -2.03 -13.16
CA ALA A 18 -17.24 -1.26 -11.91
C ALA A 18 -16.01 -0.34 -11.87
N TRP A 19 -15.04 -0.63 -12.71
CA TRP A 19 -13.78 0.09 -12.87
C TRP A 19 -13.95 1.21 -13.90
N GLU A 20 -13.57 2.42 -13.53
CA GLU A 20 -13.56 3.60 -14.38
C GLU A 20 -12.10 3.94 -14.69
N PRO A 21 -11.61 3.65 -15.91
CA PRO A 21 -10.25 4.01 -16.30
C PRO A 21 -10.10 5.53 -16.37
N SER A 22 -8.94 6.03 -15.99
CA SER A 22 -8.59 7.42 -16.24
C SER A 22 -8.32 7.64 -17.72
N LEU A 23 -8.79 8.77 -18.24
CA LEU A 23 -8.54 9.22 -19.62
C LEU A 23 -7.28 10.12 -19.70
N THR A 24 -6.78 10.58 -18.58
CA THR A 24 -5.63 11.47 -18.44
C THR A 24 -4.61 10.86 -17.47
N GLU A 25 -3.31 11.09 -17.72
CA GLU A 25 -2.24 10.58 -16.86
C GLU A 25 -2.26 11.19 -15.44
N ASP A 26 -2.83 12.37 -15.29
CA ASP A 26 -2.88 13.11 -14.01
C ASP A 26 -4.08 12.74 -13.12
N GLU A 27 -5.09 12.04 -13.64
CA GLU A 27 -6.23 11.62 -12.84
C GLU A 27 -6.10 10.15 -12.41
N PRO A 28 -6.30 9.85 -11.13
CA PRO A 28 -6.29 8.47 -10.66
C PRO A 28 -7.53 7.71 -11.16
N GLU A 29 -7.36 6.42 -11.46
CA GLU A 29 -8.45 5.51 -11.79
C GLU A 29 -9.44 5.41 -10.61
N LYS A 30 -10.70 5.10 -10.92
CA LYS A 30 -11.77 4.99 -9.91
C LYS A 30 -12.43 3.61 -9.95
N LEU A 31 -12.83 3.15 -8.79
CA LEU A 31 -13.67 1.96 -8.63
C LEU A 31 -14.97 2.37 -7.92
N LEU A 32 -16.10 2.22 -8.60
CA LEU A 32 -17.40 2.67 -8.10
C LEU A 32 -17.40 4.14 -7.63
N GLY A 33 -16.79 5.03 -8.42
CA GLY A 33 -16.66 6.46 -8.11
C GLY A 33 -15.64 6.80 -7.01
N ARG A 34 -14.89 5.83 -6.49
CA ARG A 34 -13.86 6.03 -5.46
C ARG A 34 -12.47 5.90 -6.05
N THR A 35 -11.59 6.83 -5.72
CA THR A 35 -10.20 6.85 -6.17
C THR A 35 -9.44 5.61 -5.71
N VAL A 36 -8.68 4.99 -6.63
CA VAL A 36 -7.86 3.81 -6.36
C VAL A 36 -6.39 4.18 -6.41
N PHE A 37 -5.65 3.77 -5.39
CA PHE A 37 -4.19 3.87 -5.34
C PHE A 37 -3.60 2.47 -5.37
N VAL A 38 -2.73 2.21 -6.34
CA VAL A 38 -2.04 0.93 -6.47
C VAL A 38 -0.67 1.02 -5.82
N THR A 39 -0.33 0.05 -4.98
CA THR A 39 0.97 -0.03 -4.32
C THR A 39 1.53 -1.45 -4.40
N LYS A 40 2.86 -1.56 -4.52
CA LYS A 40 3.60 -2.82 -4.48
C LYS A 40 3.89 -3.32 -3.06
N TYR A 41 3.59 -2.51 -2.05
CA TYR A 41 3.90 -2.84 -0.65
C TYR A 41 2.83 -3.69 0.03
N LEU A 42 1.65 -3.85 -0.58
CA LEU A 42 0.63 -4.79 -0.12
C LEU A 42 0.83 -6.14 -0.82
N ASN A 43 0.99 -7.19 -0.01
CA ASN A 43 1.16 -8.54 -0.53
C ASN A 43 -0.18 -9.13 -0.96
N SER A 44 -0.23 -9.72 -2.17
CA SER A 44 -1.42 -10.35 -2.74
C SER A 44 -1.46 -11.87 -2.57
N GLU A 45 -0.49 -12.48 -1.90
CA GLU A 45 -0.47 -13.91 -1.64
C GLU A 45 -1.64 -14.36 -0.73
N TYR A 46 -1.95 -15.65 -0.79
CA TYR A 46 -3.00 -16.25 0.04
C TYR A 46 -2.77 -16.00 1.53
N GLY A 47 -3.85 -15.64 2.23
CA GLY A 47 -3.78 -15.30 3.65
C GLY A 47 -3.41 -13.84 3.96
N ASN A 48 -2.97 -13.07 2.97
CA ASN A 48 -2.65 -11.65 3.11
C ASN A 48 -3.83 -10.73 2.75
N THR A 49 -3.64 -9.44 2.96
CA THR A 49 -4.65 -8.40 2.80
C THR A 49 -4.25 -7.45 1.65
N PRO A 50 -4.52 -7.80 0.39
CA PRO A 50 -4.10 -7.01 -0.75
C PRO A 50 -4.89 -5.73 -0.98
N ILE A 51 -6.07 -5.60 -0.35
CA ILE A 51 -6.98 -4.48 -0.59
C ILE A 51 -7.38 -3.85 0.74
N LEU A 52 -7.20 -2.55 0.83
CA LEU A 52 -7.66 -1.71 1.93
C LEU A 52 -8.66 -0.68 1.39
N TYR A 53 -9.75 -0.50 2.09
CA TYR A 53 -10.78 0.48 1.75
C TYR A 53 -11.20 1.27 2.99
N GLY A 54 -11.25 2.57 2.89
CA GLY A 54 -11.67 3.42 4.01
C GLY A 54 -11.17 4.86 3.93
N ASP A 55 -11.31 5.55 5.04
CA ASP A 55 -10.82 6.91 5.22
C ASP A 55 -9.45 6.89 5.89
N PHE A 56 -8.41 7.15 5.09
CA PHE A 56 -7.02 7.16 5.55
C PHE A 56 -6.63 8.42 6.31
N SER A 57 -7.52 9.42 6.45
CA SER A 57 -7.27 10.58 7.30
C SER A 57 -7.11 10.20 8.79
N TYR A 58 -7.65 9.04 9.18
CA TYR A 58 -7.48 8.46 10.51
C TYR A 58 -6.18 7.67 10.68
N TYR A 59 -5.35 7.56 9.64
CA TYR A 59 -4.02 7.00 9.74
C TYR A 59 -3.01 8.14 9.96
N TRP A 60 -2.59 8.31 11.20
CA TRP A 60 -1.74 9.41 11.60
C TRP A 60 -0.26 9.02 11.53
N ILE A 61 0.53 9.91 10.96
CA ILE A 61 1.98 9.78 10.87
C ILE A 61 2.59 10.85 11.74
N GLY A 62 3.36 10.44 12.75
CA GLY A 62 4.10 11.32 13.66
C GLY A 62 5.57 11.39 13.25
N ASP A 63 6.05 12.57 12.90
CA ASP A 63 7.47 12.84 12.65
C ASP A 63 8.05 13.56 13.87
N ARG A 64 9.02 12.91 14.53
CA ARG A 64 9.61 13.46 15.76
C ARG A 64 11.00 14.04 15.49
N GLY A 65 11.10 15.36 15.63
CA GLY A 65 12.34 16.09 15.53
C GLY A 65 12.75 16.41 14.09
N LYS A 66 13.92 17.00 13.97
CA LYS A 66 14.47 17.37 12.67
C LYS A 66 15.21 16.19 12.04
N ARG A 67 15.25 16.14 10.72
CA ARG A 67 16.14 15.25 9.99
C ARG A 67 17.58 15.70 10.25
N HIS A 68 18.42 14.77 10.68
CA HIS A 68 19.82 15.03 10.92
C HIS A 68 20.65 14.34 9.84
N ILE A 69 21.50 15.14 9.20
CA ILE A 69 22.52 14.63 8.26
C ILE A 69 23.89 14.93 8.89
N LYS A 70 24.66 13.87 9.16
CA LYS A 70 26.00 13.95 9.71
C LYS A 70 27.01 13.46 8.70
N ARG A 71 28.03 14.28 8.45
CA ARG A 71 29.20 13.88 7.67
C ARG A 71 30.16 13.08 8.55
N LEU A 72 30.58 11.92 8.09
CA LEU A 72 31.52 11.03 8.75
C LEU A 72 32.84 11.04 8.00
N SER A 73 33.73 11.98 8.35
CA SER A 73 35.02 12.15 7.68
C SER A 73 36.09 11.16 8.16
N GLU A 74 35.98 10.70 9.41
CA GLU A 74 37.01 9.85 10.03
C GLU A 74 36.78 8.36 9.78
N ARG A 75 35.53 7.92 9.70
CA ARG A 75 35.16 6.49 9.66
C ARG A 75 35.69 5.75 8.41
N TYR A 76 35.91 6.46 7.30
CA TYR A 76 36.34 5.88 6.04
C TYR A 76 37.58 6.58 5.45
N ALA A 77 38.35 7.27 6.33
CA ALA A 77 39.53 8.02 5.94
C ALA A 77 40.64 7.12 5.37
N ASP A 78 40.74 5.89 5.87
CA ASP A 78 41.65 4.85 5.39
C ASP A 78 41.42 4.45 3.92
N ARG A 79 40.19 4.64 3.44
CA ARG A 79 39.78 4.34 2.05
C ARG A 79 39.65 5.59 1.18
N GLY A 80 39.98 6.78 1.70
CA GLY A 80 39.78 8.03 1.00
C GLY A 80 38.32 8.40 0.70
N LEU A 81 37.36 7.83 1.48
CA LEU A 81 35.93 8.04 1.30
C LEU A 81 35.34 8.91 2.43
N VAL A 82 34.26 9.60 2.11
CA VAL A 82 33.46 10.36 3.08
C VAL A 82 32.08 9.73 3.19
N GLY A 83 31.69 9.37 4.41
CA GLY A 83 30.36 8.84 4.70
C GLY A 83 29.36 9.94 5.07
N TYR A 84 28.09 9.74 4.72
CA TYR A 84 26.98 10.57 5.18
C TYR A 84 25.96 9.68 5.90
N GLN A 85 25.58 10.06 7.10
CA GLN A 85 24.55 9.40 7.89
C GLN A 85 23.33 10.31 7.98
N ALA A 86 22.19 9.85 7.46
CA ALA A 86 20.91 10.51 7.65
C ALA A 86 20.09 9.76 8.71
N SER A 87 19.44 10.48 9.62
CA SER A 87 18.55 9.91 10.62
C SER A 87 17.25 10.71 10.72
N GLN A 88 16.13 9.98 10.85
CA GLN A 88 14.80 10.52 11.09
C GLN A 88 14.04 9.56 11.99
N ARG A 89 13.18 10.08 12.86
CA ARG A 89 12.29 9.28 13.70
C ARG A 89 10.86 9.50 13.25
N VAL A 90 10.25 8.43 12.73
CA VAL A 90 8.86 8.44 12.24
C VAL A 90 8.14 7.25 12.86
N ASP A 91 6.91 7.47 13.28
CA ASP A 91 5.99 6.43 13.71
C ASP A 91 4.61 6.69 13.10
N ALA A 92 3.79 5.65 12.97
CA ALA A 92 2.48 5.79 12.38
C ALA A 92 1.47 4.87 13.07
N LYS A 93 0.22 5.33 13.22
CA LYS A 93 -0.84 4.56 13.86
C LYS A 93 -2.20 4.87 13.26
N LEU A 94 -3.01 3.82 13.12
CA LEU A 94 -4.43 3.95 12.83
C LEU A 94 -5.17 4.33 14.14
N VAL A 95 -5.73 5.52 14.18
CA VAL A 95 -6.41 6.08 15.37
C VAL A 95 -7.81 5.49 15.52
N LEU A 96 -8.51 5.29 14.41
CA LEU A 96 -9.86 4.72 14.38
C LEU A 96 -9.87 3.43 13.53
N PRO A 97 -9.82 2.24 14.13
CA PRO A 97 -9.78 0.97 13.40
C PRO A 97 -10.97 0.75 12.46
N GLU A 98 -12.17 1.26 12.81
CA GLU A 98 -13.38 1.12 12.01
C GLU A 98 -13.35 1.93 10.71
N ALA A 99 -12.49 2.94 10.64
CA ALA A 99 -12.38 3.80 9.45
C ALA A 99 -11.81 3.08 8.23
N ILE A 100 -11.03 2.01 8.43
CA ILE A 100 -10.42 1.24 7.35
C ILE A 100 -10.85 -0.22 7.43
N LYS A 101 -11.36 -0.74 6.32
CA LYS A 101 -11.70 -2.16 6.15
C LYS A 101 -10.70 -2.82 5.21
N SER A 102 -10.47 -4.09 5.43
CA SER A 102 -9.53 -4.87 4.65
C SER A 102 -10.20 -6.08 4.02
N ILE A 103 -9.78 -6.43 2.81
CA ILE A 103 -10.21 -7.66 2.14
C ILE A 103 -9.03 -8.63 2.17
N LYS A 104 -9.25 -9.77 2.81
CA LYS A 104 -8.28 -10.85 2.93
C LYS A 104 -8.51 -11.92 1.87
N VAL A 105 -7.46 -12.38 1.21
CA VAL A 105 -7.54 -13.51 0.28
C VAL A 105 -7.57 -14.80 1.09
N LYS A 106 -8.63 -15.61 0.90
CA LYS A 106 -8.70 -16.93 1.52
C LYS A 106 -7.76 -17.90 0.80
N SER A 107 -7.06 -18.75 1.55
CA SER A 107 -6.39 -19.92 1.01
C SER A 107 -7.46 -20.91 0.49
N ASN A 108 -7.22 -21.52 -0.67
CA ASN A 108 -8.04 -22.62 -1.19
C ASN A 108 -7.75 -23.89 -0.34
N GLU A 109 -8.32 -23.98 0.84
CA GLU A 109 -8.30 -25.20 1.67
C GLU A 109 -9.48 -26.15 1.39
N ASN A 110 -10.00 -26.20 0.17
CA ASN A 110 -11.05 -27.15 -0.19
C ASN A 110 -10.80 -27.80 -1.55
N GLN A 111 -9.72 -28.58 -1.66
CA GLN A 111 -9.63 -29.67 -2.66
C GLN A 111 -8.82 -30.86 -2.12
N SER A 112 -9.21 -31.41 -0.99
CA SER A 112 -8.76 -32.73 -0.57
C SER A 112 -9.71 -33.36 0.44
N GLN A 113 -10.98 -33.56 0.05
CA GLN A 113 -11.85 -34.59 0.63
C GLN A 113 -12.90 -34.99 -0.41
N SER A 114 -12.53 -35.84 -1.33
CA SER A 114 -13.45 -36.79 -1.96
C SER A 114 -12.61 -37.88 -2.63
N GLU A 115 -12.16 -38.85 -1.86
CA GLU A 115 -12.02 -40.23 -2.26
C GLU A 115 -12.53 -41.11 -1.12
#